data_ede418f5e2583b699544fba1fb4e7a57
#
_entry.id   ede418f5e2583b699544fba1fb4e7a57
#
_cell.length_a   1.000
_cell.length_b   1.000
_cell.length_c   1.000
_cell.angle_alpha   90.00
_cell.angle_beta   90.00
_cell.angle_gamma   90.00
#
_symmetry.space_group_name_H-M   'P 1'
#
loop_
_entity.id
_entity.type
_entity.pdbx_description
1 polymer ?
#
loop_
_entity_poly.entity_id
_entity_poly.type
_entity_poly.pdbx_seq_one_letter_code
_entity_poly.pdbx_strand_id
1 'polypeptide(L)'
;MSGNSPFGTFFLPGPTEVRPEVLQSMLQPMLPHRGAAFEELFARIQRGLKPIFRTQRPVYVSSSSATGLMEAAIRCARPGAILCLVNGAFSERFANIAQSCGRDATVVGGEWSAPVSLDAVEQALKARPYAALTVVHSETSTGVLTDIQALTELAHRYDCAVLVDSVTGLAGVPVETDAWNLDFVLTGSQKALALPPGLAFGVASEKFIAEAGQAEGRGLYYDLVEFEQYVHKNQTPNTPALSLLYATAVQGERIAKESIERRWDRHTRMMEHTHSWVHELRQRVGAEFGVYAPFDACTSTVTAVTVPIGVSSDAIVKGVARRGFVIGGGYGKLKANTFRIGHMGDHTMEGLDAVLEATAETIEEVLDL
;
A
#
# COMPACT_ATOMS: atom_id res chain seq x y z
N MET A 1 5.54 26.01 16.22
CA MET A 1 5.06 25.46 14.94
C MET A 1 3.55 25.55 14.94
N SER A 2 3.04 26.66 14.47
CA SER A 2 1.61 26.93 14.38
C SER A 2 1.30 26.93 12.89
N GLY A 3 0.51 26.00 12.45
CA GLY A 3 0.00 26.09 11.12
C GLY A 3 -0.55 24.74 10.68
N ASN A 4 -1.86 24.62 10.71
CA ASN A 4 -2.52 23.65 9.87
C ASN A 4 -2.06 23.92 8.45
N SER A 5 -1.17 23.08 7.90
CA SER A 5 -0.89 23.11 6.48
C SER A 5 -2.23 22.97 5.76
N PRO A 6 -2.58 23.84 4.81
CA PRO A 6 -3.84 23.69 4.09
C PRO A 6 -3.85 22.33 3.37
N PHE A 7 -5.03 21.70 3.27
CA PHE A 7 -5.18 20.45 2.54
C PHE A 7 -4.68 20.64 1.09
N GLY A 8 -3.94 19.66 0.56
CA GLY A 8 -3.37 19.71 -0.79
C GLY A 8 -1.88 20.05 -0.84
N THR A 9 -1.18 20.00 0.30
CA THR A 9 0.26 20.31 0.38
C THR A 9 1.15 19.13 0.77
N PHE A 10 0.56 17.97 1.08
CA PHE A 10 1.27 16.84 1.70
C PHE A 10 1.34 15.64 0.75
N PHE A 11 2.30 15.66 -0.17
CA PHE A 11 2.52 14.65 -1.23
C PHE A 11 3.54 13.57 -0.82
N LEU A 12 3.49 13.13 0.43
CA LEU A 12 4.32 12.02 0.92
C LEU A 12 3.79 10.67 0.39
N PRO A 13 4.65 9.69 0.09
CA PRO A 13 4.21 8.32 -0.25
C PRO A 13 3.66 7.53 0.95
N GLY A 14 3.05 8.21 1.88
CA GLY A 14 2.44 7.73 3.12
C GLY A 14 3.29 8.02 4.38
N PRO A 15 2.59 8.42 5.48
CA PRO A 15 1.15 8.61 5.54
C PRO A 15 0.69 9.69 4.58
N THR A 16 -0.54 9.55 4.05
CA THR A 16 -1.14 10.56 3.17
C THR A 16 -1.92 11.59 3.97
N GLU A 17 -2.27 12.67 3.30
CA GLU A 17 -3.15 13.69 3.84
C GLU A 17 -4.57 13.14 4.05
N VAL A 18 -5.24 13.60 5.09
CA VAL A 18 -6.61 13.19 5.45
C VAL A 18 -7.53 14.39 5.40
N ARG A 19 -8.66 14.26 4.74
CA ARG A 19 -9.64 15.36 4.63
C ARG A 19 -10.20 15.76 5.98
N PRO A 20 -10.43 17.08 6.20
CA PRO A 20 -10.94 17.60 7.48
C PRO A 20 -12.23 16.92 7.94
N GLU A 21 -13.18 16.64 7.05
CA GLU A 21 -14.43 15.98 7.39
C GLU A 21 -14.25 14.54 7.87
N VAL A 22 -13.22 13.83 7.38
CA VAL A 22 -12.85 12.50 7.84
C VAL A 22 -12.24 12.57 9.24
N LEU A 23 -11.33 13.52 9.48
CA LEU A 23 -10.77 13.77 10.82
C LEU A 23 -11.84 14.17 11.82
N GLN A 24 -12.80 15.03 11.44
CA GLN A 24 -13.88 15.48 12.30
C GLN A 24 -14.80 14.34 12.72
N SER A 25 -15.00 13.33 11.87
CA SER A 25 -15.80 12.16 12.22
C SER A 25 -15.24 11.36 13.40
N MET A 26 -13.95 11.50 13.72
CA MET A 26 -13.32 10.84 14.86
C MET A 26 -13.74 11.39 16.22
N LEU A 27 -14.42 12.54 16.27
CA LEU A 27 -14.91 13.17 17.50
C LEU A 27 -16.24 12.59 18.00
N GLN A 28 -16.75 11.54 17.37
CA GLN A 28 -17.97 10.86 17.80
C GLN A 28 -17.78 10.20 19.18
N PRO A 29 -18.88 10.09 19.98
CA PRO A 29 -18.85 9.43 21.27
C PRO A 29 -18.37 7.97 21.20
N MET A 30 -17.76 7.48 22.28
CA MET A 30 -17.40 6.06 22.40
C MET A 30 -18.64 5.17 22.41
N LEU A 31 -18.53 4.00 21.79
CA LEU A 31 -19.56 2.94 21.78
C LEU A 31 -19.03 1.68 22.47
N PRO A 32 -19.91 0.92 23.15
CA PRO A 32 -19.58 -0.44 23.57
C PRO A 32 -19.32 -1.32 22.34
N HIS A 33 -18.12 -1.83 22.20
CA HIS A 33 -17.66 -2.59 21.01
C HIS A 33 -18.26 -4.01 20.89
N ARG A 34 -19.21 -4.37 21.77
CA ARG A 34 -19.99 -5.62 21.76
C ARG A 34 -21.51 -5.34 21.73
N GLY A 35 -21.93 -4.16 21.31
CA GLY A 35 -23.33 -3.76 21.26
C GLY A 35 -23.82 -3.46 19.84
N ALA A 36 -25.13 -3.44 19.66
CA ALA A 36 -25.80 -3.27 18.37
C ALA A 36 -25.35 -2.02 17.59
N ALA A 37 -25.10 -0.88 18.28
CA ALA A 37 -24.61 0.34 17.63
C ALA A 37 -23.21 0.17 17.03
N PHE A 38 -22.35 -0.63 17.66
CA PHE A 38 -21.04 -0.96 17.09
C PHE A 38 -21.17 -1.92 15.91
N GLU A 39 -22.02 -2.93 16.01
CA GLU A 39 -22.28 -3.89 14.93
C GLU A 39 -22.84 -3.19 13.68
N GLU A 40 -23.68 -2.18 13.86
CA GLU A 40 -24.16 -1.33 12.76
C GLU A 40 -23.03 -0.51 12.14
N LEU A 41 -22.16 0.15 12.95
CA LEU A 41 -20.99 0.86 12.48
C LEU A 41 -20.06 -0.08 11.70
N PHE A 42 -19.82 -1.27 12.23
CA PHE A 42 -18.94 -2.24 11.57
C PHE A 42 -19.55 -2.76 10.25
N ALA A 43 -20.86 -3.01 10.20
CA ALA A 43 -21.56 -3.37 8.98
C ALA A 43 -21.48 -2.23 7.92
N ARG A 44 -21.55 -0.96 8.35
CA ARG A 44 -21.34 0.21 7.49
C ARG A 44 -19.93 0.25 6.92
N ILE A 45 -18.91 -0.06 7.74
CA ILE A 45 -17.51 -0.19 7.31
C ILE A 45 -17.37 -1.30 6.26
N GLN A 46 -17.97 -2.47 6.49
CA GLN A 46 -17.94 -3.57 5.53
C GLN A 46 -18.54 -3.17 4.17
N ARG A 47 -19.66 -2.45 4.17
CA ARG A 47 -20.27 -1.94 2.93
C ARG A 47 -19.36 -0.96 2.17
N GLY A 48 -18.55 -0.19 2.87
CA GLY A 48 -17.58 0.72 2.26
C GLY A 48 -16.32 0.03 1.75
N LEU A 49 -15.80 -0.94 2.50
CA LEU A 49 -14.51 -1.59 2.17
C LEU A 49 -14.62 -2.71 1.11
N LYS A 50 -15.68 -3.51 1.12
CA LYS A 50 -15.84 -4.62 0.18
C LYS A 50 -15.74 -4.19 -1.29
N PRO A 51 -16.38 -3.10 -1.75
CA PRO A 51 -16.21 -2.62 -3.12
C PRO A 51 -14.76 -2.17 -3.44
N ILE A 52 -14.04 -1.66 -2.44
CA ILE A 52 -12.64 -1.23 -2.62
C ILE A 52 -11.71 -2.43 -2.82
N PHE A 53 -11.96 -3.54 -2.09
CA PHE A 53 -11.24 -4.80 -2.25
C PHE A 53 -11.78 -5.65 -3.42
N ARG A 54 -12.89 -5.27 -4.04
CA ARG A 54 -13.57 -6.05 -5.08
C ARG A 54 -13.85 -7.48 -4.62
N THR A 55 -14.54 -7.61 -3.47
CA THR A 55 -14.77 -8.90 -2.83
C THR A 55 -16.15 -9.02 -2.19
N GLN A 56 -16.68 -10.25 -2.16
CA GLN A 56 -17.83 -10.63 -1.33
C GLN A 56 -17.39 -11.15 0.04
N ARG A 57 -16.11 -11.51 0.19
CA ARG A 57 -15.53 -11.94 1.45
C ARG A 57 -15.59 -10.84 2.51
N PRO A 58 -15.60 -11.17 3.80
CA PRO A 58 -15.47 -10.16 4.84
C PRO A 58 -14.09 -9.50 4.83
N VAL A 59 -14.07 -8.20 5.15
CA VAL A 59 -12.82 -7.44 5.29
C VAL A 59 -12.46 -7.38 6.78
N TYR A 60 -11.32 -7.96 7.14
CA TYR A 60 -10.79 -7.89 8.50
C TYR A 60 -10.31 -6.49 8.81
N VAL A 61 -10.51 -6.07 10.05
CA VAL A 61 -10.06 -4.76 10.55
C VAL A 61 -9.18 -4.98 11.76
N SER A 62 -7.90 -4.63 11.64
CA SER A 62 -6.90 -4.73 12.70
C SER A 62 -6.51 -3.35 13.20
N SER A 63 -6.49 -3.15 14.52
CA SER A 63 -5.93 -1.96 15.16
C SER A 63 -4.40 -2.06 15.23
N SER A 64 -3.78 -2.03 14.06
CA SER A 64 -2.33 -2.15 13.88
C SER A 64 -1.87 -1.40 12.64
N SER A 65 -0.56 -1.31 12.43
CA SER A 65 -0.03 -1.03 11.09
C SER A 65 -0.21 -2.26 10.19
N ALA A 66 -0.13 -2.06 8.87
CA ALA A 66 -0.18 -3.15 7.89
C ALA A 66 0.87 -4.25 8.14
N THR A 67 2.01 -3.90 8.75
CA THR A 67 3.04 -4.87 9.17
C THR A 67 2.47 -5.98 10.07
N GLY A 68 1.47 -5.66 10.92
CA GLY A 68 0.78 -6.68 11.73
C GLY A 68 0.01 -7.69 10.88
N LEU A 69 -0.64 -7.27 9.80
CA LEU A 69 -1.32 -8.21 8.89
C LEU A 69 -0.34 -8.96 7.96
N MET A 70 0.84 -8.39 7.66
CA MET A 70 1.93 -9.16 7.03
C MET A 70 2.37 -10.32 7.93
N GLU A 71 2.56 -10.05 9.23
CA GLU A 71 2.90 -11.08 10.21
C GLU A 71 1.77 -12.11 10.36
N ALA A 72 0.51 -11.66 10.43
CA ALA A 72 -0.67 -12.50 10.46
C ALA A 72 -0.71 -13.49 9.27
N ALA A 73 -0.48 -12.98 8.05
CA ALA A 73 -0.47 -13.79 6.83
C ALA A 73 0.58 -14.90 6.90
N ILE A 74 1.81 -14.58 7.34
CA ILE A 74 2.91 -15.55 7.49
C ILE A 74 2.59 -16.61 8.55
N ARG A 75 2.06 -16.19 9.71
CA ARG A 75 1.72 -17.11 10.81
C ARG A 75 0.54 -18.02 10.47
N CYS A 76 -0.41 -17.51 9.68
CA CYS A 76 -1.60 -18.25 9.27
C CYS A 76 -1.41 -19.06 7.99
N ALA A 77 -0.34 -18.87 7.23
CA ALA A 77 -0.02 -19.74 6.11
C ALA A 77 0.24 -21.18 6.58
N ARG A 78 -0.24 -22.19 5.82
CA ARG A 78 -0.02 -23.61 6.13
C ARG A 78 1.47 -23.91 6.39
N PRO A 79 1.81 -24.99 7.11
CA PRO A 79 3.20 -25.38 7.32
C PRO A 79 3.94 -25.59 6.01
N GLY A 80 5.21 -25.14 5.95
CA GLY A 80 6.06 -25.26 4.78
C GLY A 80 6.94 -24.02 4.56
N ALA A 81 7.76 -24.03 3.52
CA ALA A 81 8.61 -22.91 3.14
C ALA A 81 7.80 -21.75 2.55
N ILE A 82 8.34 -20.55 2.65
CA ILE A 82 7.78 -19.32 2.06
C ILE A 82 8.74 -18.83 0.96
N LEU A 83 8.19 -18.57 -0.22
CA LEU A 83 8.93 -17.92 -1.30
C LEU A 83 8.72 -16.39 -1.19
N CYS A 84 9.80 -15.63 -1.03
CA CYS A 84 9.72 -14.18 -0.83
C CYS A 84 10.24 -13.46 -2.08
N LEU A 85 9.37 -12.74 -2.78
CA LEU A 85 9.74 -11.95 -3.95
C LEU A 85 10.19 -10.57 -3.49
N VAL A 86 11.44 -10.17 -3.84
CA VAL A 86 12.07 -8.94 -3.33
C VAL A 86 12.56 -8.07 -4.48
N ASN A 87 11.92 -6.91 -4.65
CA ASN A 87 12.29 -5.87 -5.61
C ASN A 87 12.24 -4.44 -5.02
N GLY A 88 12.31 -4.36 -3.69
CA GLY A 88 12.32 -3.09 -2.97
C GLY A 88 12.35 -3.27 -1.45
N ALA A 89 12.30 -2.15 -0.72
CA ALA A 89 12.45 -2.15 0.74
C ALA A 89 11.26 -2.75 1.49
N PHE A 90 10.05 -2.68 0.94
CA PHE A 90 8.86 -3.23 1.60
C PHE A 90 8.71 -4.72 1.33
N SER A 91 9.08 -5.18 0.15
CA SER A 91 9.19 -6.61 -0.15
C SER A 91 10.33 -7.29 0.64
N GLU A 92 11.47 -6.61 0.84
CA GLU A 92 12.54 -7.06 1.75
C GLU A 92 12.03 -7.14 3.20
N ARG A 93 11.20 -6.18 3.67
CA ARG A 93 10.55 -6.24 4.98
C ARG A 93 9.64 -7.46 5.11
N PHE A 94 8.87 -7.81 4.09
CA PHE A 94 7.98 -8.96 4.13
C PHE A 94 8.79 -10.27 4.23
N ALA A 95 9.90 -10.38 3.52
CA ALA A 95 10.84 -11.50 3.66
C ALA A 95 11.42 -11.59 5.08
N ASN A 96 11.84 -10.45 5.66
CA ASN A 96 12.33 -10.39 7.04
C ASN A 96 11.28 -10.81 8.07
N ILE A 97 10.00 -10.50 7.84
CA ILE A 97 8.89 -10.95 8.69
C ILE A 97 8.75 -12.47 8.60
N ALA A 98 8.80 -13.06 7.41
CA ALA A 98 8.75 -14.51 7.25
C ALA A 98 9.86 -15.22 8.04
N GLN A 99 11.09 -14.71 7.96
CA GLN A 99 12.22 -15.22 8.74
C GLN A 99 12.02 -15.03 10.24
N SER A 100 11.54 -13.85 10.67
CA SER A 100 11.29 -13.54 12.09
C SER A 100 10.16 -14.39 12.70
N CYS A 101 9.23 -14.86 11.88
CA CYS A 101 8.21 -15.84 12.27
C CYS A 101 8.75 -17.29 12.29
N GLY A 102 10.03 -17.49 12.09
CA GLY A 102 10.67 -18.82 12.09
C GLY A 102 10.38 -19.68 10.86
N ARG A 103 9.92 -19.06 9.74
CA ARG A 103 9.63 -19.79 8.50
C ARG A 103 10.92 -20.01 7.71
N ASP A 104 11.01 -21.15 7.03
CA ASP A 104 12.00 -21.39 5.99
C ASP A 104 11.69 -20.49 4.79
N ALA A 105 12.38 -19.35 4.69
CA ALA A 105 12.14 -18.32 3.70
C ALA A 105 13.21 -18.35 2.61
N THR A 106 12.79 -18.61 1.37
CA THR A 106 13.63 -18.48 0.17
C THR A 106 13.37 -17.13 -0.47
N VAL A 107 14.43 -16.35 -0.69
CA VAL A 107 14.31 -15.04 -1.35
C VAL A 107 14.64 -15.20 -2.84
N VAL A 108 13.72 -14.77 -3.69
CA VAL A 108 13.96 -14.51 -5.11
C VAL A 108 13.93 -13.02 -5.31
N GLY A 109 15.07 -12.42 -5.59
CA GLY A 109 15.25 -11.00 -5.82
C GLY A 109 15.53 -10.70 -7.28
N GLY A 110 15.31 -9.44 -7.64
CA GLY A 110 15.65 -8.87 -8.93
C GLY A 110 16.24 -7.47 -8.76
N GLU A 111 16.43 -6.78 -9.88
CA GLU A 111 16.69 -5.36 -9.88
C GLU A 111 15.52 -4.64 -9.22
N TRP A 112 15.81 -3.65 -8.38
CA TRP A 112 14.74 -2.88 -7.71
C TRP A 112 13.91 -2.03 -8.68
N SER A 113 14.41 -1.83 -9.89
CA SER A 113 13.72 -1.10 -10.96
C SER A 113 12.68 -1.91 -11.72
N ALA A 114 12.49 -3.19 -11.42
CA ALA A 114 11.55 -4.05 -12.13
C ALA A 114 10.84 -5.05 -11.20
N PRO A 115 9.66 -5.57 -11.56
CA PRO A 115 9.06 -6.72 -10.89
C PRO A 115 9.99 -7.94 -11.00
N VAL A 116 9.91 -8.85 -10.02
CA VAL A 116 10.55 -10.16 -10.16
C VAL A 116 9.89 -10.91 -11.33
N SER A 117 10.68 -11.41 -12.28
CA SER A 117 10.14 -12.04 -13.49
C SER A 117 9.39 -13.33 -13.17
N LEU A 118 8.30 -13.59 -13.90
CA LEU A 118 7.53 -14.83 -13.74
C LEU A 118 8.39 -16.08 -14.00
N ASP A 119 9.37 -16.01 -14.90
CA ASP A 119 10.30 -17.12 -15.16
C ASP A 119 11.15 -17.45 -13.93
N ALA A 120 11.67 -16.44 -13.23
CA ALA A 120 12.44 -16.65 -11.99
C ALA A 120 11.57 -17.24 -10.88
N VAL A 121 10.31 -16.77 -10.77
CA VAL A 121 9.34 -17.32 -9.83
C VAL A 121 9.04 -18.79 -10.17
N GLU A 122 8.76 -19.09 -11.43
CA GLU A 122 8.46 -20.45 -11.87
C GLU A 122 9.63 -21.41 -11.65
N GLN A 123 10.87 -20.98 -11.91
CA GLN A 123 12.06 -21.76 -11.61
C GLN A 123 12.17 -22.09 -10.11
N ALA A 124 11.89 -21.13 -9.23
CA ALA A 124 11.88 -21.38 -7.79
C ALA A 124 10.78 -22.37 -7.38
N LEU A 125 9.56 -22.20 -7.92
CA LEU A 125 8.43 -23.09 -7.64
C LEU A 125 8.64 -24.53 -8.16
N LYS A 126 9.37 -24.70 -9.28
CA LYS A 126 9.78 -26.02 -9.79
C LYS A 126 10.86 -26.70 -8.93
N ALA A 127 11.72 -25.92 -8.28
CA ALA A 127 12.84 -26.45 -7.52
C ALA A 127 12.41 -27.13 -6.22
N ARG A 128 11.36 -26.64 -5.55
CA ARG A 128 10.79 -27.20 -4.33
C ARG A 128 9.36 -26.68 -4.06
N PRO A 129 8.56 -27.41 -3.26
CA PRO A 129 7.24 -26.92 -2.86
C PRO A 129 7.35 -25.77 -1.85
N TYR A 130 6.42 -24.80 -1.96
CA TYR A 130 6.22 -23.70 -1.03
C TYR A 130 4.78 -23.68 -0.53
N ALA A 131 4.59 -23.37 0.76
CA ALA A 131 3.26 -23.18 1.34
C ALA A 131 2.60 -21.89 0.83
N ALA A 132 3.40 -20.83 0.71
CA ALA A 132 2.96 -19.55 0.18
C ALA A 132 4.13 -18.78 -0.45
N LEU A 133 3.79 -17.80 -1.26
CA LEU A 133 4.71 -16.74 -1.68
C LEU A 133 4.25 -15.37 -1.15
N THR A 134 5.20 -14.47 -0.90
CA THR A 134 4.93 -13.08 -0.54
C THR A 134 5.29 -12.15 -1.69
N VAL A 135 4.44 -11.16 -1.93
CA VAL A 135 4.64 -10.15 -2.96
C VAL A 135 4.15 -8.78 -2.49
N VAL A 136 4.88 -7.74 -2.83
CA VAL A 136 4.40 -6.35 -2.74
C VAL A 136 3.83 -5.95 -4.09
N HIS A 137 2.54 -5.60 -4.12
CA HIS A 137 1.82 -5.21 -5.32
C HIS A 137 2.35 -3.90 -5.89
N SER A 138 2.43 -2.86 -5.04
CA SER A 138 2.95 -1.53 -5.38
C SER A 138 4.09 -1.19 -4.42
N GLU A 139 5.33 -1.30 -4.89
CA GLU A 139 6.52 -1.09 -4.08
C GLU A 139 6.81 0.41 -3.91
N THR A 140 6.51 0.93 -2.73
CA THR A 140 6.57 2.38 -2.42
C THR A 140 7.99 2.96 -2.54
N SER A 141 9.01 2.14 -2.34
CA SER A 141 10.40 2.59 -2.39
C SER A 141 10.89 2.88 -3.81
N THR A 142 10.29 2.24 -4.80
CA THR A 142 10.73 2.23 -6.20
C THR A 142 9.69 2.78 -7.17
N GLY A 143 8.42 2.75 -6.83
CA GLY A 143 7.30 3.05 -7.74
C GLY A 143 6.95 1.91 -8.70
N VAL A 144 7.49 0.70 -8.46
CA VAL A 144 7.24 -0.48 -9.31
C VAL A 144 5.92 -1.14 -8.93
N LEU A 145 5.15 -1.53 -9.94
CA LEU A 145 3.91 -2.31 -9.84
C LEU A 145 4.17 -3.75 -10.31
N THR A 146 3.74 -4.72 -9.52
CA THR A 146 3.80 -6.14 -9.88
C THR A 146 2.45 -6.63 -10.39
N ASP A 147 2.43 -7.36 -11.50
CA ASP A 147 1.23 -8.06 -11.99
C ASP A 147 0.91 -9.24 -11.06
N ILE A 148 0.06 -8.96 -10.05
CA ILE A 148 -0.34 -9.97 -9.06
C ILE A 148 -1.35 -10.96 -9.61
N GLN A 149 -2.07 -10.65 -10.69
CA GLN A 149 -2.96 -11.60 -11.35
C GLN A 149 -2.14 -12.71 -12.01
N ALA A 150 -1.25 -12.38 -12.93
CA ALA A 150 -0.40 -13.37 -13.60
C ALA A 150 0.45 -14.17 -12.60
N LEU A 151 0.94 -13.52 -11.54
CA LEU A 151 1.68 -14.17 -10.47
C LEU A 151 0.82 -15.19 -9.71
N THR A 152 -0.43 -14.85 -9.39
CA THR A 152 -1.35 -15.74 -8.69
C THR A 152 -1.71 -16.96 -9.54
N GLU A 153 -2.00 -16.75 -10.82
CA GLU A 153 -2.25 -17.84 -11.77
C GLU A 153 -1.05 -18.79 -11.87
N LEU A 154 0.16 -18.25 -11.88
CA LEU A 154 1.38 -19.06 -11.85
C LEU A 154 1.53 -19.84 -10.54
N ALA A 155 1.43 -19.17 -9.38
CA ALA A 155 1.62 -19.79 -8.08
C ALA A 155 0.63 -20.93 -7.80
N HIS A 156 -0.62 -20.76 -8.18
CA HIS A 156 -1.67 -21.76 -7.99
C HIS A 156 -1.42 -23.05 -8.78
N ARG A 157 -0.72 -23.01 -9.91
CA ARG A 157 -0.31 -24.23 -10.63
C ARG A 157 0.63 -25.13 -9.81
N TYR A 158 1.27 -24.56 -8.79
CA TYR A 158 2.19 -25.23 -7.88
C TYR A 158 1.61 -25.38 -6.45
N ASP A 159 0.29 -25.22 -6.27
CA ASP A 159 -0.38 -25.24 -4.97
C ASP A 159 0.28 -24.31 -3.93
N CYS A 160 0.74 -23.15 -4.37
CA CYS A 160 1.38 -22.14 -3.55
C CYS A 160 0.42 -20.96 -3.35
N ALA A 161 0.06 -20.64 -2.10
CA ALA A 161 -0.81 -19.51 -1.78
C ALA A 161 -0.07 -18.18 -2.02
N VAL A 162 -0.82 -17.10 -2.38
CA VAL A 162 -0.23 -15.78 -2.64
C VAL A 162 -0.64 -14.79 -1.56
N LEU A 163 0.35 -14.25 -0.84
CA LEU A 163 0.20 -13.27 0.22
C LEU A 163 0.59 -11.89 -0.32
N VAL A 164 -0.43 -11.06 -0.57
CA VAL A 164 -0.26 -9.78 -1.26
C VAL A 164 -0.25 -8.62 -0.27
N ASP A 165 0.89 -7.92 -0.19
CA ASP A 165 0.93 -6.57 0.38
C ASP A 165 0.51 -5.56 -0.69
N SER A 166 -0.73 -5.06 -0.59
CA SER A 166 -1.23 -3.95 -1.41
C SER A 166 -1.40 -2.66 -0.60
N VAL A 167 -0.50 -2.42 0.35
CA VAL A 167 -0.55 -1.25 1.24
C VAL A 167 -0.55 0.04 0.45
N THR A 168 0.29 0.17 -0.53
CA THR A 168 0.37 1.37 -1.39
C THR A 168 -0.53 1.24 -2.61
N GLY A 169 -0.91 0.03 -3.01
CA GLY A 169 -1.73 -0.25 -4.20
C GLY A 169 -3.23 -0.10 -3.98
N LEU A 170 -3.79 -0.75 -2.95
CA LEU A 170 -5.25 -0.81 -2.76
C LEU A 170 -5.87 0.59 -2.69
N ALA A 171 -6.98 0.77 -3.38
CA ALA A 171 -7.68 2.04 -3.64
C ALA A 171 -6.94 3.03 -4.57
N GLY A 172 -5.72 2.75 -5.00
CA GLY A 172 -4.96 3.58 -5.93
C GLY A 172 -4.68 2.92 -7.28
N VAL A 173 -4.59 1.58 -7.29
CA VAL A 173 -4.50 0.74 -8.50
C VAL A 173 -5.55 -0.35 -8.44
N PRO A 174 -5.93 -0.97 -9.57
CA PRO A 174 -6.86 -2.10 -9.57
C PRO A 174 -6.39 -3.26 -8.68
N VAL A 175 -7.31 -3.75 -7.84
CA VAL A 175 -7.18 -4.98 -7.07
C VAL A 175 -8.52 -5.70 -7.16
N GLU A 176 -8.57 -6.80 -7.88
CA GLU A 176 -9.76 -7.61 -8.11
C GLU A 176 -9.66 -8.91 -7.29
N THR A 177 -9.82 -8.79 -5.97
CA THR A 177 -9.54 -9.89 -5.01
C THR A 177 -10.20 -11.20 -5.39
N ASP A 178 -11.52 -11.17 -5.66
CA ASP A 178 -12.26 -12.39 -6.00
C ASP A 178 -11.97 -12.85 -7.43
N ALA A 179 -11.95 -11.93 -8.40
CA ALA A 179 -11.75 -12.26 -9.80
C ALA A 179 -10.33 -12.78 -10.10
N TRP A 180 -9.32 -12.29 -9.39
CA TRP A 180 -7.94 -12.79 -9.50
C TRP A 180 -7.64 -13.94 -8.54
N ASN A 181 -8.63 -14.37 -7.77
CA ASN A 181 -8.55 -15.51 -6.86
C ASN A 181 -7.42 -15.37 -5.82
N LEU A 182 -7.22 -14.16 -5.28
CA LEU A 182 -6.16 -13.88 -4.31
C LEU A 182 -6.40 -14.62 -2.99
N ASP A 183 -5.35 -15.26 -2.44
CA ASP A 183 -5.46 -16.02 -1.20
C ASP A 183 -5.53 -15.12 0.04
N PHE A 184 -4.64 -14.12 0.10
CA PHE A 184 -4.67 -13.08 1.13
C PHE A 184 -4.17 -11.77 0.57
N VAL A 185 -4.94 -10.69 0.76
CA VAL A 185 -4.54 -9.33 0.39
C VAL A 185 -4.72 -8.39 1.56
N LEU A 186 -3.73 -7.55 1.82
CA LEU A 186 -3.76 -6.58 2.91
C LEU A 186 -3.43 -5.15 2.45
N THR A 187 -3.91 -4.19 3.25
CA THR A 187 -3.55 -2.77 3.11
C THR A 187 -3.48 -2.04 4.45
N GLY A 188 -2.98 -0.82 4.44
CA GLY A 188 -2.95 0.09 5.59
C GLY A 188 -3.83 1.32 5.37
N SER A 189 -4.35 1.88 6.46
CA SER A 189 -5.26 3.03 6.45
C SER A 189 -4.63 4.30 5.85
N GLN A 190 -3.32 4.52 6.06
CA GLN A 190 -2.59 5.76 5.81
C GLN A 190 -2.04 5.93 4.38
N LYS A 191 -2.54 5.17 3.42
CA LYS A 191 -2.12 5.18 2.01
C LYS A 191 -3.27 5.66 1.12
N ALA A 192 -3.50 5.03 -0.02
CA ALA A 192 -4.52 5.47 -0.97
C ALA A 192 -5.96 5.47 -0.42
N LEU A 193 -6.21 4.84 0.74
CA LEU A 193 -7.46 4.99 1.48
C LEU A 193 -7.65 6.39 2.10
N ALA A 194 -6.58 7.18 2.23
CA ALA A 194 -6.59 8.54 2.79
C ALA A 194 -7.25 8.62 4.18
N LEU A 195 -6.83 7.71 5.07
CA LEU A 195 -7.24 7.63 6.47
C LEU A 195 -6.04 7.92 7.40
N PRO A 196 -6.28 8.32 8.65
CA PRO A 196 -5.20 8.39 9.63
C PRO A 196 -4.52 7.02 9.82
N PRO A 197 -3.20 6.98 10.12
CA PRO A 197 -2.52 5.73 10.45
C PRO A 197 -3.08 5.09 11.72
N GLY A 198 -3.03 3.76 11.81
CA GLY A 198 -3.44 2.99 13.00
C GLY A 198 -4.38 1.83 12.73
N LEU A 199 -4.88 1.69 11.49
CA LEU A 199 -5.65 0.52 11.07
C LEU A 199 -4.96 -0.19 9.90
N ALA A 200 -5.16 -1.50 9.85
CA ALA A 200 -4.88 -2.34 8.71
C ALA A 200 -6.13 -3.12 8.33
N PHE A 201 -6.28 -3.40 7.04
CA PHE A 201 -7.40 -4.13 6.48
C PHE A 201 -6.89 -5.30 5.66
N GLY A 202 -7.60 -6.43 5.70
CA GLY A 202 -7.22 -7.61 4.95
C GLY A 202 -8.41 -8.46 4.55
N VAL A 203 -8.24 -9.21 3.47
CA VAL A 203 -9.22 -10.19 2.98
C VAL A 203 -8.50 -11.51 2.77
N ALA A 204 -9.10 -12.59 3.22
CA ALA A 204 -8.61 -13.95 2.99
C ALA A 204 -9.62 -14.77 2.18
N SER A 205 -9.11 -15.63 1.29
CA SER A 205 -9.94 -16.64 0.61
C SER A 205 -10.45 -17.69 1.61
N GLU A 206 -11.54 -18.38 1.27
CA GLU A 206 -12.07 -19.48 2.09
C GLU A 206 -11.03 -20.60 2.23
N LYS A 207 -10.32 -20.92 1.14
CA LYS A 207 -9.25 -21.92 1.14
C LYS A 207 -8.17 -21.54 2.14
N PHE A 208 -7.68 -20.30 2.08
CA PHE A 208 -6.61 -19.83 2.98
C PHE A 208 -7.02 -19.90 4.46
N ILE A 209 -8.25 -19.49 4.81
CA ILE A 209 -8.75 -19.57 6.19
C ILE A 209 -8.94 -21.02 6.64
N ALA A 210 -9.42 -21.91 5.77
CA ALA A 210 -9.56 -23.32 6.11
C ALA A 210 -8.18 -23.97 6.40
N GLU A 211 -7.17 -23.67 5.60
CA GLU A 211 -5.79 -24.13 5.82
C GLU A 211 -5.17 -23.48 7.08
N ALA A 212 -5.42 -22.18 7.31
CA ALA A 212 -4.99 -21.48 8.51
C ALA A 212 -5.52 -22.11 9.80
N GLY A 213 -6.72 -22.67 9.78
CA GLY A 213 -7.31 -23.41 10.92
C GLY A 213 -6.47 -24.59 11.38
N GLN A 214 -5.62 -25.14 10.51
CA GLN A 214 -4.73 -26.27 10.79
C GLN A 214 -3.28 -25.83 11.12
N ALA A 215 -2.93 -24.54 10.95
CA ALA A 215 -1.60 -24.04 11.24
C ALA A 215 -1.37 -23.88 12.75
N GLU A 216 -0.22 -24.31 13.23
CA GLU A 216 0.23 -24.09 14.61
C GLU A 216 0.95 -22.73 14.75
N GLY A 217 0.95 -22.15 15.96
CA GLY A 217 1.72 -20.94 16.24
C GLY A 217 1.20 -19.65 15.61
N ARG A 218 -0.11 -19.59 15.25
CA ARG A 218 -0.76 -18.38 14.72
C ARG A 218 -0.70 -17.18 15.68
N GLY A 219 -0.48 -17.48 16.97
CA GLY A 219 -0.56 -16.49 18.04
C GLY A 219 -2.02 -16.23 18.44
N LEU A 220 -2.26 -15.11 19.15
CA LEU A 220 -3.59 -14.71 19.57
C LEU A 220 -4.04 -13.42 18.85
N TYR A 221 -3.18 -12.39 18.86
CA TYR A 221 -3.56 -11.04 18.42
C TYR A 221 -3.76 -10.93 16.91
N TYR A 222 -2.98 -11.68 16.13
CA TYR A 222 -2.99 -11.67 14.67
C TYR A 222 -3.55 -12.97 14.06
N ASP A 223 -4.31 -13.76 14.83
CA ASP A 223 -4.94 -14.97 14.32
C ASP A 223 -6.08 -14.65 13.34
N LEU A 224 -5.86 -14.86 12.04
CA LEU A 224 -6.87 -14.59 11.01
C LEU A 224 -8.12 -15.46 11.15
N VAL A 225 -8.03 -16.62 11.79
CA VAL A 225 -9.20 -17.47 12.10
C VAL A 225 -10.10 -16.79 13.12
N GLU A 226 -9.51 -16.11 14.12
CA GLU A 226 -10.28 -15.29 15.06
C GLU A 226 -10.92 -14.08 14.35
N PHE A 227 -10.17 -13.40 13.45
CA PHE A 227 -10.75 -12.31 12.66
C PHE A 227 -11.95 -12.79 11.82
N GLU A 228 -11.87 -13.98 11.18
CA GLU A 228 -12.97 -14.57 10.42
C GLU A 228 -14.20 -14.82 11.30
N GLN A 229 -14.02 -15.36 12.49
CA GLN A 229 -15.14 -15.65 13.40
C GLN A 229 -15.85 -14.38 13.89
N TYR A 230 -15.09 -13.32 14.20
CA TYR A 230 -15.66 -12.10 14.74
C TYR A 230 -16.27 -11.19 13.67
N VAL A 231 -15.71 -11.14 12.47
CA VAL A 231 -16.25 -10.30 11.39
C VAL A 231 -17.66 -10.74 10.97
N HIS A 232 -17.99 -12.02 11.04
CA HIS A 232 -19.34 -12.52 10.79
C HIS A 232 -20.38 -12.08 11.84
N LYS A 233 -19.92 -11.62 12.99
CA LYS A 233 -20.74 -11.00 14.05
C LYS A 233 -20.76 -9.48 13.95
N ASN A 234 -20.18 -8.89 12.91
CA ASN A 234 -19.90 -7.45 12.80
C ASN A 234 -19.09 -6.92 14.00
N GLN A 235 -18.09 -7.68 14.43
CA GLN A 235 -17.24 -7.38 15.58
C GLN A 235 -15.76 -7.56 15.22
N THR A 236 -14.88 -7.11 16.11
CA THR A 236 -13.44 -7.36 16.08
C THR A 236 -13.04 -8.29 17.21
N PRO A 237 -11.98 -9.13 17.07
CA PRO A 237 -11.53 -10.00 18.15
C PRO A 237 -11.18 -9.24 19.43
N ASN A 238 -10.47 -8.11 19.28
CA ASN A 238 -10.01 -7.26 20.37
C ASN A 238 -10.71 -5.91 20.32
N THR A 239 -10.59 -5.12 21.41
CA THR A 239 -11.13 -3.75 21.46
C THR A 239 -10.49 -2.90 20.36
N PRO A 240 -11.27 -2.35 19.43
CA PRO A 240 -10.73 -1.64 18.28
C PRO A 240 -10.45 -0.16 18.58
N ALA A 241 -9.68 0.48 17.71
CA ALA A 241 -9.46 1.92 17.69
C ALA A 241 -10.73 2.64 17.17
N LEU A 242 -11.77 2.79 18.01
CA LEU A 242 -13.12 3.20 17.65
C LEU A 242 -13.17 4.52 16.87
N SER A 243 -12.39 5.53 17.26
CA SER A 243 -12.35 6.81 16.54
C SER A 243 -11.90 6.64 15.08
N LEU A 244 -10.95 5.74 14.83
CA LEU A 244 -10.50 5.42 13.46
C LEU A 244 -11.56 4.64 12.66
N LEU A 245 -12.41 3.88 13.34
CA LEU A 245 -13.53 3.18 12.71
C LEU A 245 -14.60 4.16 12.20
N TYR A 246 -14.88 5.24 12.93
CA TYR A 246 -15.74 6.31 12.44
C TYR A 246 -15.17 6.97 11.18
N ALA A 247 -13.88 7.28 11.19
CA ALA A 247 -13.19 7.80 10.02
C ALA A 247 -13.28 6.84 8.83
N THR A 248 -13.09 5.53 9.08
CA THR A 248 -13.18 4.49 8.05
C THR A 248 -14.57 4.43 7.41
N ALA A 249 -15.63 4.51 8.21
CA ALA A 249 -16.99 4.50 7.69
C ALA A 249 -17.27 5.71 6.78
N VAL A 250 -16.88 6.92 7.21
CA VAL A 250 -17.05 8.15 6.42
C VAL A 250 -16.23 8.10 5.13
N GLN A 251 -14.97 7.68 5.21
CA GLN A 251 -14.10 7.61 4.03
C GLN A 251 -14.55 6.52 3.04
N GLY A 252 -15.02 5.37 3.55
CA GLY A 252 -15.60 4.32 2.70
C GLY A 252 -16.79 4.82 1.87
N GLU A 253 -17.68 5.61 2.47
CA GLU A 253 -18.82 6.24 1.78
C GLU A 253 -18.37 7.29 0.76
N ARG A 254 -17.32 8.06 1.06
CA ARG A 254 -16.74 9.02 0.13
C ARG A 254 -16.15 8.32 -1.11
N ILE A 255 -15.40 7.25 -0.89
CA ILE A 255 -14.83 6.43 -1.99
C ILE A 255 -15.96 5.78 -2.80
N ALA A 256 -17.00 5.26 -2.15
CA ALA A 256 -18.17 4.72 -2.84
C ALA A 256 -18.89 5.76 -3.71
N LYS A 257 -18.96 7.01 -3.25
CA LYS A 257 -19.54 8.14 -4.03
C LYS A 257 -18.67 8.54 -5.23
N GLU A 258 -17.33 8.48 -5.09
CA GLU A 258 -16.39 8.68 -6.20
C GLU A 258 -16.45 7.52 -7.21
N SER A 259 -16.69 6.33 -6.79
CA SER A 259 -16.46 4.98 -7.30
C SER A 259 -14.98 4.60 -7.32
N ILE A 260 -14.71 3.30 -7.14
CA ILE A 260 -13.33 2.82 -7.11
C ILE A 260 -12.64 2.94 -8.49
N GLU A 261 -13.38 2.75 -9.57
CA GLU A 261 -12.88 2.87 -10.94
C GLU A 261 -12.45 4.31 -11.25
N ARG A 262 -13.29 5.31 -10.90
CA ARG A 262 -12.94 6.73 -11.06
C ARG A 262 -11.75 7.13 -10.19
N ARG A 263 -11.62 6.50 -9.02
CA ARG A 263 -10.48 6.71 -8.14
C ARG A 263 -9.19 6.17 -8.78
N TRP A 264 -9.21 4.99 -9.36
CA TRP A 264 -8.08 4.44 -10.12
C TRP A 264 -7.72 5.31 -11.31
N ASP A 265 -8.70 5.75 -12.11
CA ASP A 265 -8.49 6.67 -13.24
C ASP A 265 -7.82 7.98 -12.81
N ARG A 266 -8.26 8.55 -11.67
CA ARG A 266 -7.67 9.77 -11.14
C ARG A 266 -6.21 9.56 -10.75
N HIS A 267 -5.89 8.46 -10.09
CA HIS A 267 -4.50 8.12 -9.75
C HIS A 267 -3.64 7.88 -11.00
N THR A 268 -4.17 7.20 -12.01
CA THR A 268 -3.48 6.97 -13.28
C THR A 268 -3.16 8.29 -13.99
N ARG A 269 -4.14 9.19 -14.09
CA ARG A 269 -3.92 10.53 -14.66
C ARG A 269 -2.87 11.34 -13.89
N MET A 270 -2.86 11.25 -12.56
CA MET A 270 -1.83 11.93 -11.74
C MET A 270 -0.43 11.35 -11.98
N MET A 271 -0.32 10.04 -12.12
CA MET A 271 0.94 9.38 -12.47
C MET A 271 1.42 9.84 -13.85
N GLU A 272 0.58 9.76 -14.87
CA GLU A 272 0.92 10.16 -16.24
C GLU A 272 1.36 11.63 -16.31
N HIS A 273 0.64 12.50 -15.60
CA HIS A 273 0.98 13.91 -15.49
C HIS A 273 2.34 14.13 -14.80
N THR A 274 2.61 13.41 -13.71
CA THR A 274 3.91 13.46 -13.01
C THR A 274 5.04 12.95 -13.91
N HIS A 275 4.81 11.89 -14.70
CA HIS A 275 5.82 11.37 -15.63
C HIS A 275 6.10 12.34 -16.77
N SER A 276 5.07 12.99 -17.33
CA SER A 276 5.23 14.05 -18.35
C SER A 276 6.02 15.22 -17.77
N TRP A 277 5.71 15.64 -16.55
CA TRP A 277 6.45 16.68 -15.85
C TRP A 277 7.93 16.32 -15.65
N VAL A 278 8.27 15.07 -15.28
CA VAL A 278 9.69 14.64 -15.19
C VAL A 278 10.40 14.77 -16.53
N HIS A 279 9.74 14.43 -17.63
CA HIS A 279 10.30 14.60 -18.97
C HIS A 279 10.54 16.08 -19.33
N GLU A 280 9.57 16.95 -19.05
CA GLU A 280 9.66 18.40 -19.26
C GLU A 280 10.73 19.04 -18.36
N LEU A 281 10.79 18.63 -17.09
CA LEU A 281 11.82 19.05 -16.14
C LEU A 281 13.24 18.78 -16.69
N ARG A 282 13.47 17.55 -17.17
CA ARG A 282 14.76 17.19 -17.77
C ARG A 282 15.16 18.13 -18.90
N GLN A 283 14.23 18.53 -19.76
CA GLN A 283 14.48 19.49 -20.84
C GLN A 283 14.71 20.90 -20.29
N ARG A 284 13.90 21.34 -19.32
CA ARG A 284 13.94 22.67 -18.71
C ARG A 284 15.28 22.94 -18.00
N VAL A 285 15.80 21.97 -17.26
CA VAL A 285 17.03 22.13 -16.47
C VAL A 285 18.29 21.57 -17.13
N GLY A 286 18.17 20.91 -18.28
CA GLY A 286 19.33 20.33 -19.00
C GLY A 286 20.07 19.24 -18.19
N ALA A 287 19.40 18.53 -17.28
CA ALA A 287 20.00 17.55 -16.39
C ALA A 287 19.20 16.24 -16.35
N GLU A 288 19.88 15.11 -16.09
CA GLU A 288 19.34 13.75 -16.24
C GLU A 288 18.44 13.32 -15.08
N PHE A 289 17.27 13.97 -14.91
CA PHE A 289 16.18 13.47 -14.09
C PHE A 289 15.39 12.40 -14.85
N GLY A 290 14.86 11.40 -14.12
CA GLY A 290 14.09 10.33 -14.73
C GLY A 290 13.13 9.67 -13.75
N VAL A 291 12.18 8.89 -14.27
CA VAL A 291 11.33 7.98 -13.46
C VAL A 291 12.12 6.71 -13.21
N TYR A 292 12.16 6.24 -11.95
CA TYR A 292 12.93 5.06 -11.58
C TYR A 292 12.30 3.76 -12.08
N ALA A 293 10.98 3.61 -11.93
CA ALA A 293 10.24 2.46 -12.43
C ALA A 293 10.11 2.51 -13.96
N PRO A 294 10.15 1.35 -14.67
CA PRO A 294 9.94 1.33 -16.11
C PRO A 294 8.46 1.66 -16.43
N PHE A 295 8.23 2.23 -17.60
CA PHE A 295 6.92 2.75 -18.01
C PHE A 295 5.79 1.69 -17.96
N ASP A 296 6.11 0.45 -18.30
CA ASP A 296 5.18 -0.68 -18.36
C ASP A 296 4.96 -1.36 -16.99
N ALA A 297 5.69 -0.96 -15.97
CA ALA A 297 5.59 -1.52 -14.61
C ALA A 297 5.62 -0.44 -13.51
N CYS A 298 5.07 0.75 -13.78
CA CYS A 298 4.96 1.80 -12.76
C CYS A 298 3.59 1.80 -12.07
N THR A 299 3.59 2.11 -10.77
CA THR A 299 2.36 2.24 -9.99
C THR A 299 1.75 3.64 -10.14
N SER A 300 0.42 3.73 -10.12
CA SER A 300 -0.29 5.02 -10.18
C SER A 300 -0.38 5.75 -8.84
N THR A 301 0.33 5.32 -7.79
CA THR A 301 0.21 5.89 -6.45
C THR A 301 1.41 6.71 -6.00
N VAL A 302 2.59 6.44 -6.54
CA VAL A 302 3.84 7.12 -6.21
C VAL A 302 4.79 7.10 -7.40
N THR A 303 5.45 8.22 -7.65
CA THR A 303 6.56 8.32 -8.61
C THR A 303 7.87 8.51 -7.86
N ALA A 304 8.82 7.59 -8.04
CA ALA A 304 10.20 7.76 -7.61
C ALA A 304 10.98 8.42 -8.74
N VAL A 305 11.52 9.62 -8.46
CA VAL A 305 12.29 10.42 -9.43
C VAL A 305 13.77 10.24 -9.14
N THR A 306 14.53 9.81 -10.13
CA THR A 306 16.00 9.73 -10.05
C THR A 306 16.61 11.12 -10.16
N VAL A 307 17.67 11.36 -9.38
CA VAL A 307 18.43 12.62 -9.46
C VAL A 307 19.78 12.39 -10.14
N PRO A 308 20.31 13.39 -10.87
CA PRO A 308 21.62 13.32 -11.50
C PRO A 308 22.75 13.13 -10.48
N ILE A 309 23.86 12.56 -10.90
CA ILE A 309 25.06 12.43 -10.07
C ILE A 309 25.53 13.83 -9.60
N GLY A 310 25.75 13.96 -8.29
CA GLY A 310 26.16 15.23 -7.67
C GLY A 310 25.00 16.11 -7.20
N VAL A 311 23.77 15.81 -7.59
CA VAL A 311 22.58 16.54 -7.11
C VAL A 311 22.08 15.93 -5.80
N SER A 312 21.82 16.76 -4.81
CA SER A 312 21.34 16.31 -3.48
C SER A 312 19.83 16.15 -3.46
N SER A 313 19.35 14.91 -3.42
CA SER A 313 17.94 14.59 -3.18
C SER A 313 17.40 15.23 -1.88
N ASP A 314 18.22 15.24 -0.81
CA ASP A 314 17.84 15.85 0.48
C ASP A 314 17.69 17.37 0.38
N ALA A 315 18.53 18.05 -0.44
CA ALA A 315 18.40 19.48 -0.69
C ALA A 315 17.08 19.81 -1.42
N ILE A 316 16.69 18.98 -2.40
CA ILE A 316 15.41 19.12 -3.11
C ILE A 316 14.24 18.98 -2.13
N VAL A 317 14.20 17.90 -1.34
CA VAL A 317 13.12 17.67 -0.35
C VAL A 317 13.01 18.84 0.63
N LYS A 318 14.13 19.35 1.16
CA LYS A 318 14.16 20.49 2.07
C LYS A 318 13.74 21.80 1.39
N GLY A 319 14.09 21.99 0.13
CA GLY A 319 13.70 23.17 -0.64
C GLY A 319 12.21 23.22 -0.92
N VAL A 320 11.62 22.09 -1.30
CA VAL A 320 10.17 21.93 -1.47
C VAL A 320 9.43 22.20 -0.16
N ALA A 321 10.00 21.74 0.99
CA ALA A 321 9.42 22.02 2.32
C ALA A 321 9.43 23.53 2.65
N ARG A 322 10.47 24.29 2.25
CA ARG A 322 10.48 25.76 2.41
C ARG A 322 9.38 26.47 1.59
N ARG A 323 8.94 25.86 0.49
CA ARG A 323 7.81 26.33 -0.35
C ARG A 323 6.43 25.87 0.16
N GLY A 324 6.38 25.21 1.32
CA GLY A 324 5.14 24.81 1.98
C GLY A 324 4.58 23.45 1.55
N PHE A 325 5.31 22.67 0.76
CA PHE A 325 4.92 21.33 0.34
C PHE A 325 5.78 20.24 1.01
N VAL A 326 5.23 19.03 1.14
CA VAL A 326 5.95 17.90 1.70
C VAL A 326 5.99 16.76 0.68
N ILE A 327 7.19 16.38 0.24
CA ILE A 327 7.44 15.23 -0.62
C ILE A 327 8.35 14.22 0.08
N GLY A 328 8.43 12.99 -0.42
CA GLY A 328 9.26 11.93 0.16
C GLY A 328 10.71 11.98 -0.32
N GLY A 329 11.67 11.80 0.56
CA GLY A 329 13.02 11.41 0.16
C GLY A 329 13.07 9.99 -0.40
N GLY A 330 14.17 9.60 -1.02
CA GLY A 330 14.43 8.22 -1.41
C GLY A 330 14.41 7.27 -0.21
N TYR A 331 14.25 5.98 -0.45
CA TYR A 331 14.12 4.98 0.62
C TYR A 331 15.04 3.77 0.40
N GLY A 332 15.53 3.17 1.48
CA GLY A 332 16.45 2.03 1.41
C GLY A 332 17.70 2.36 0.58
N LYS A 333 18.04 1.50 -0.37
CA LYS A 333 19.21 1.66 -1.27
C LYS A 333 19.13 2.90 -2.17
N LEU A 334 17.92 3.45 -2.39
CA LEU A 334 17.66 4.59 -3.26
C LEU A 334 17.70 5.93 -2.52
N LYS A 335 18.04 5.95 -1.22
CA LYS A 335 17.95 7.13 -0.36
C LYS A 335 18.71 8.37 -0.91
N ALA A 336 19.88 8.15 -1.47
CA ALA A 336 20.72 9.23 -1.98
C ALA A 336 20.36 9.68 -3.40
N ASN A 337 19.75 8.79 -4.19
CA ASN A 337 19.66 8.93 -5.64
C ASN A 337 18.24 9.19 -6.15
N THR A 338 17.26 9.28 -5.25
CA THR A 338 15.85 9.54 -5.62
C THR A 338 15.17 10.46 -4.62
N PHE A 339 14.12 11.13 -5.07
CA PHE A 339 13.02 11.61 -4.22
C PHE A 339 11.70 11.02 -4.72
N ARG A 340 10.63 11.14 -3.94
CA ARG A 340 9.35 10.52 -4.28
C ARG A 340 8.21 11.50 -4.13
N ILE A 341 7.31 11.51 -5.11
CA ILE A 341 6.05 12.24 -5.09
C ILE A 341 4.93 11.23 -4.91
N GLY A 342 4.23 11.31 -3.77
CA GLY A 342 3.07 10.47 -3.47
C GLY A 342 1.81 11.17 -3.93
N HIS A 343 1.27 10.77 -5.06
CA HIS A 343 0.02 11.32 -5.61
C HIS A 343 -1.19 10.44 -5.32
N MET A 344 -1.15 9.70 -4.21
CA MET A 344 -2.20 8.80 -3.75
C MET A 344 -3.16 9.46 -2.75
N GLY A 345 -4.37 8.88 -2.64
CA GLY A 345 -5.35 9.33 -1.66
C GLY A 345 -6.38 10.31 -2.26
N ASP A 346 -6.62 11.40 -1.58
CA ASP A 346 -7.66 12.38 -1.98
C ASP A 346 -7.09 13.65 -2.64
N HIS A 347 -5.86 13.58 -3.17
CA HIS A 347 -5.24 14.70 -3.87
C HIS A 347 -6.00 15.09 -5.15
N THR A 348 -5.86 16.35 -5.55
CA THR A 348 -6.42 16.91 -6.78
C THR A 348 -5.33 17.22 -7.79
N MET A 349 -5.68 17.37 -9.08
CA MET A 349 -4.73 17.75 -10.12
C MET A 349 -4.13 19.12 -9.84
N GLU A 350 -4.93 20.10 -9.37
CA GLU A 350 -4.44 21.44 -9.02
C GLU A 350 -3.39 21.40 -7.90
N GLY A 351 -3.60 20.56 -6.87
CA GLY A 351 -2.61 20.36 -5.80
C GLY A 351 -1.35 19.69 -6.32
N LEU A 352 -1.48 18.74 -7.25
CA LEU A 352 -0.36 18.10 -7.90
C LEU A 352 0.44 19.10 -8.75
N ASP A 353 -0.21 19.92 -9.58
CA ASP A 353 0.46 20.97 -10.38
C ASP A 353 1.29 21.90 -9.48
N ALA A 354 0.69 22.32 -8.36
CA ALA A 354 1.36 23.23 -7.44
C ALA A 354 2.64 22.64 -6.79
N VAL A 355 2.62 21.36 -6.38
CA VAL A 355 3.81 20.71 -5.83
C VAL A 355 4.86 20.39 -6.89
N LEU A 356 4.45 20.06 -8.12
CA LEU A 356 5.36 19.82 -9.23
C LEU A 356 6.10 21.10 -9.61
N GLU A 357 5.41 22.26 -9.70
CA GLU A 357 6.06 23.55 -9.98
C GLU A 357 6.99 23.97 -8.83
N ALA A 358 6.55 23.87 -7.57
CA ALA A 358 7.41 24.14 -6.41
C ALA A 358 8.66 23.24 -6.38
N THR A 359 8.52 22.00 -6.88
CA THR A 359 9.65 21.06 -7.00
C THR A 359 10.60 21.48 -8.13
N ALA A 360 10.07 21.92 -9.28
CA ALA A 360 10.86 22.40 -10.42
C ALA A 360 11.68 23.66 -10.04
N GLU A 361 11.04 24.66 -9.44
CA GLU A 361 11.72 25.87 -8.94
C GLU A 361 12.81 25.52 -7.91
N THR A 362 12.56 24.54 -7.03
CA THR A 362 13.57 24.09 -6.06
C THR A 362 14.76 23.44 -6.76
N ILE A 363 14.51 22.65 -7.81
CA ILE A 363 15.58 21.98 -8.57
C ILE A 363 16.43 23.02 -9.31
N GLU A 364 15.82 24.06 -9.89
CA GLU A 364 16.54 25.17 -10.52
C GLU A 364 17.46 25.88 -9.52
N GLU A 365 16.97 26.18 -8.31
CA GLU A 365 17.81 26.75 -7.23
C GLU A 365 18.97 25.82 -6.83
N VAL A 366 18.73 24.50 -6.73
CA VAL A 366 19.77 23.52 -6.37
C VAL A 366 20.82 23.36 -7.46
N LEU A 367 20.48 23.67 -8.71
CA LEU A 367 21.36 23.61 -9.88
C LEU A 367 21.99 24.94 -10.21
N ASP A 368 21.71 26.03 -9.45
CA ASP A 368 22.17 27.39 -9.69
C ASP A 368 21.76 27.92 -11.08
N LEU A 369 20.53 27.64 -11.55
CA LEU A 369 19.94 28.03 -12.83
C LEU A 369 19.06 29.29 -12.71
#